data_955fe68d0c6164695791741d2ed8df52
#
_entry.id   955fe68d0c6164695791741d2ed8df52
#
_cell.length_a   1.000
_cell.length_b   1.000
_cell.length_c   1.000
_cell.angle_alpha   90.00
_cell.angle_beta   90.00
_cell.angle_gamma   90.00
#
_symmetry.space_group_name_H-M   'P 1'
#
loop_
_entity.id
_entity.type
_entity.pdbx_description
1 polymer ?
#
loop_
_entity_poly.entity_id
_entity_poly.type
_entity_poly.pdbx_seq_one_letter_code
_entity_poly.pdbx_strand_id
1 'polypeptide(L)'
;MKHLFKTISLLFALLLVISCTDVEKAQFATDSTAPGIVSNCNVINGAGKALITYDLPTDEDLLYVKATYKLNDGTNMEVKASAYINELEVVGFGKAAEHDITLIAVDRSGNESEPVVVKISPADNPIYEIFSQMKVTSDFGGLAFNWENKERVDITITVTTPDEHGQMITAQNFYSNSKIGQGYIRGYSTETSETEGRRFAVVISDHWGNQTAIKDSLYFPIYETEISSDRYAKYIIPGYGDPGRYNSSSDWPKLWNGSWGTNNDHYHTKVGLSSPINLGMNLGRLVKLSRIKYYQRSGGSKWQYLYAHGNPKRFRVWGTPTTDGVQLDITEPVSYTHLRAHETSAH
;
A
#
# COMPACT_ATOMS: atom_id res chain seq x y z
N MET A 1 -1.67 -60.80 -31.12
CA MET A 1 -2.06 -59.38 -30.76
C MET A 1 -1.35 -58.87 -29.50
N LYS A 2 -1.26 -59.63 -28.40
CA LYS A 2 -0.62 -59.13 -27.16
C LYS A 2 0.89 -58.78 -27.27
N HIS A 3 1.64 -59.46 -28.13
CA HIS A 3 3.08 -59.22 -28.35
C HIS A 3 3.31 -57.96 -29.23
N LEU A 4 2.44 -57.71 -30.21
CA LEU A 4 2.51 -56.56 -31.10
C LEU A 4 2.26 -55.25 -30.33
N PHE A 5 1.31 -55.23 -29.37
CA PHE A 5 1.04 -54.08 -28.51
C PHE A 5 2.21 -53.76 -27.55
N LYS A 6 2.89 -54.80 -27.03
CA LYS A 6 4.06 -54.59 -26.16
C LYS A 6 5.25 -54.00 -26.92
N THR A 7 5.48 -54.43 -28.15
CA THR A 7 6.57 -53.90 -29.00
C THR A 7 6.28 -52.48 -29.47
N ILE A 8 5.04 -52.14 -29.80
CA ILE A 8 4.64 -50.78 -30.16
C ILE A 8 4.72 -49.86 -28.95
N SER A 9 4.30 -50.28 -27.75
CA SER A 9 4.42 -49.52 -26.51
C SER A 9 5.87 -49.28 -26.10
N LEU A 10 6.77 -50.27 -26.32
CA LEU A 10 8.20 -50.12 -26.03
C LEU A 10 8.88 -49.16 -27.02
N LEU A 11 8.49 -49.21 -28.31
CA LEU A 11 8.99 -48.28 -29.34
C LEU A 11 8.51 -46.82 -29.09
N PHE A 12 7.28 -46.63 -28.61
CA PHE A 12 6.75 -45.33 -28.26
C PHE A 12 7.39 -44.77 -26.98
N ALA A 13 7.72 -45.60 -26.00
CA ALA A 13 8.47 -45.20 -24.81
C ALA A 13 9.93 -44.84 -25.16
N LEU A 14 10.55 -45.49 -26.15
CA LEU A 14 11.91 -45.18 -26.60
C LEU A 14 11.98 -43.86 -27.39
N LEU A 15 10.90 -43.51 -28.12
CA LEU A 15 10.79 -42.22 -28.83
C LEU A 15 10.61 -41.01 -27.91
N LEU A 16 10.07 -41.23 -26.70
CA LEU A 16 9.92 -40.15 -25.70
C LEU A 16 11.22 -39.77 -24.96
N VAL A 17 12.23 -40.63 -25.00
CA VAL A 17 13.53 -40.40 -24.36
C VAL A 17 14.48 -39.59 -25.24
N ILE A 18 14.19 -39.44 -26.55
CA ILE A 18 15.03 -38.69 -27.51
C ILE A 18 14.58 -37.23 -27.66
N SER A 19 13.47 -36.81 -27.00
CA SER A 19 12.92 -35.44 -27.07
C SER A 19 13.44 -34.49 -26.00
N CYS A 20 14.44 -34.87 -25.20
CA CYS A 20 15.25 -33.96 -24.42
C CYS A 20 16.62 -33.80 -25.04
N THR A 21 16.68 -33.28 -26.25
CA THR A 21 17.85 -32.50 -26.59
C THR A 21 17.64 -31.17 -25.90
N ASP A 22 18.43 -30.93 -24.86
CA ASP A 22 18.70 -29.56 -24.44
C ASP A 22 19.05 -28.81 -25.70
N VAL A 23 18.14 -27.92 -26.11
CA VAL A 23 18.51 -26.86 -27.00
C VAL A 23 19.41 -26.01 -26.13
N GLU A 24 20.71 -26.30 -26.13
CA GLU A 24 21.69 -25.33 -25.72
C GLU A 24 21.32 -24.07 -26.48
N LYS A 25 20.75 -23.12 -25.81
CA LYS A 25 20.76 -21.72 -26.24
C LYS A 25 22.22 -21.27 -26.07
N ALA A 26 23.13 -21.97 -26.75
CA ALA A 26 24.50 -21.59 -26.80
C ALA A 26 24.56 -20.32 -27.64
N GLN A 27 24.62 -19.21 -26.95
CA GLN A 27 25.26 -18.04 -27.51
C GLN A 27 26.74 -18.38 -27.47
N PHE A 28 27.20 -19.08 -28.50
CA PHE A 28 28.62 -19.42 -28.62
C PHE A 28 29.38 -18.10 -28.73
N ALA A 29 30.38 -17.92 -27.90
CA ALA A 29 31.37 -16.88 -28.14
C ALA A 29 31.88 -17.02 -29.54
N THR A 30 31.67 -16.02 -30.38
CA THR A 30 32.06 -16.04 -31.78
C THR A 30 33.48 -15.50 -31.98
N ASP A 31 33.97 -14.70 -31.03
CA ASP A 31 35.32 -14.17 -31.00
C ASP A 31 35.82 -13.88 -29.60
N SER A 32 37.01 -13.32 -29.45
CA SER A 32 37.66 -12.88 -28.20
C SER A 32 38.06 -11.41 -28.26
N THR A 33 37.47 -10.63 -29.16
CA THR A 33 37.73 -9.20 -29.32
C THR A 33 36.81 -8.43 -28.41
N ALA A 34 37.35 -7.67 -27.45
CA ALA A 34 36.54 -6.84 -26.59
C ALA A 34 35.95 -5.63 -27.36
N PRO A 35 34.71 -5.22 -27.05
CA PRO A 35 34.12 -4.02 -27.68
C PRO A 35 34.87 -2.74 -27.26
N GLY A 36 34.64 -1.68 -28.02
CA GLY A 36 35.11 -0.33 -27.67
C GLY A 36 34.48 0.19 -26.38
N ILE A 37 35.08 1.22 -25.80
CA ILE A 37 34.52 1.86 -24.60
C ILE A 37 33.36 2.78 -24.93
N VAL A 38 32.48 3.05 -23.98
CA VAL A 38 31.51 4.16 -24.06
C VAL A 38 32.25 5.50 -24.00
N SER A 39 31.70 6.53 -24.64
CA SER A 39 32.32 7.86 -24.69
C SER A 39 31.28 8.97 -24.46
N ASN A 40 31.75 10.22 -24.35
CA ASN A 40 30.89 11.41 -24.19
C ASN A 40 29.84 11.28 -23.11
N CYS A 41 30.25 10.71 -21.94
CA CYS A 41 29.35 10.52 -20.82
C CYS A 41 28.90 11.86 -20.22
N ASN A 42 27.57 12.06 -20.09
CA ASN A 42 26.96 13.18 -19.40
C ASN A 42 26.11 12.67 -18.23
N VAL A 43 26.02 13.44 -17.16
CA VAL A 43 25.31 13.09 -15.93
C VAL A 43 24.23 14.10 -15.62
N ILE A 44 23.03 13.60 -15.34
CA ILE A 44 21.91 14.38 -14.79
C ILE A 44 21.62 13.81 -13.41
N ASN A 45 22.03 14.53 -12.37
CA ASN A 45 21.78 14.13 -10.99
C ASN A 45 20.34 14.44 -10.59
N GLY A 46 19.69 13.46 -9.91
CA GLY A 46 18.35 13.55 -9.33
C GLY A 46 18.36 13.23 -7.85
N ALA A 47 17.19 13.20 -7.23
CA ALA A 47 17.02 12.83 -5.82
C ALA A 47 17.17 11.31 -5.64
N GLY A 48 18.26 10.88 -5.00
CA GLY A 48 18.59 9.46 -4.77
C GLY A 48 18.95 8.67 -6.02
N LYS A 49 19.19 9.34 -7.17
CA LYS A 49 19.47 8.72 -8.47
C LYS A 49 20.27 9.62 -9.41
N ALA A 50 20.79 9.05 -10.48
CA ALA A 50 21.36 9.81 -11.59
C ALA A 50 21.08 9.11 -12.92
N LEU A 51 20.83 9.90 -13.96
CA LEU A 51 20.78 9.44 -15.34
C LEU A 51 22.13 9.72 -15.99
N ILE A 52 22.73 8.70 -16.60
CA ILE A 52 23.99 8.79 -17.34
C ILE A 52 23.66 8.53 -18.81
N THR A 53 23.95 9.52 -19.66
CA THR A 53 23.89 9.36 -21.12
C THR A 53 25.30 9.22 -21.68
N TYR A 54 25.45 8.46 -22.75
CA TYR A 54 26.75 8.16 -23.35
C TYR A 54 26.61 7.83 -24.83
N ASP A 55 27.72 7.93 -25.57
CA ASP A 55 27.81 7.40 -26.92
C ASP A 55 28.23 5.93 -26.87
N LEU A 56 27.51 5.08 -27.60
CA LEU A 56 27.84 3.67 -27.74
C LEU A 56 29.05 3.47 -28.63
N PRO A 57 29.90 2.44 -28.40
CA PRO A 57 30.92 2.04 -29.34
C PRO A 57 30.27 1.50 -30.63
N THR A 58 31.04 1.48 -31.71
CA THR A 58 30.57 1.14 -33.08
C THR A 58 30.60 -0.36 -33.39
N ASP A 59 30.78 -1.19 -32.39
CA ASP A 59 30.89 -2.63 -32.54
C ASP A 59 29.53 -3.24 -32.96
N GLU A 60 29.52 -4.01 -34.04
CA GLU A 60 28.31 -4.59 -34.65
C GLU A 60 27.63 -5.64 -33.75
N ASP A 61 28.39 -6.29 -32.89
CA ASP A 61 27.93 -7.33 -31.97
C ASP A 61 27.76 -6.86 -30.53
N LEU A 62 27.82 -5.54 -30.28
CA LEU A 62 27.51 -4.98 -28.96
C LEU A 62 26.16 -5.50 -28.44
N LEU A 63 26.12 -5.97 -27.20
CA LEU A 63 24.92 -6.52 -26.58
C LEU A 63 24.27 -5.55 -25.59
N TYR A 64 25.06 -5.03 -24.65
CA TYR A 64 24.59 -4.06 -23.64
C TYR A 64 25.74 -3.26 -23.04
N VAL A 65 25.39 -2.18 -22.38
CA VAL A 65 26.26 -1.47 -21.44
C VAL A 65 25.80 -1.74 -20.02
N LYS A 66 26.70 -2.12 -19.14
CA LYS A 66 26.44 -2.27 -17.70
C LYS A 66 27.08 -1.15 -16.92
N ALA A 67 26.37 -0.72 -15.88
CA ALA A 67 26.92 0.14 -14.84
C ALA A 67 27.04 -0.65 -13.52
N THR A 68 28.20 -0.61 -12.89
CA THR A 68 28.41 -1.20 -11.57
C THR A 68 28.77 -0.10 -10.58
N TYR A 69 28.18 -0.17 -9.39
CA TYR A 69 28.38 0.82 -8.34
C TYR A 69 28.09 0.24 -6.95
N LYS A 70 28.38 1.03 -5.92
CA LYS A 70 28.08 0.65 -4.53
C LYS A 70 27.08 1.62 -3.92
N LEU A 71 26.10 1.10 -3.19
CA LEU A 71 25.24 1.88 -2.32
C LEU A 71 25.96 2.32 -1.05
N ASN A 72 25.34 3.20 -0.28
CA ASN A 72 25.92 3.77 0.94
C ASN A 72 26.25 2.70 2.01
N ASP A 73 25.55 1.59 2.02
CA ASP A 73 25.79 0.44 2.91
C ASP A 73 26.86 -0.52 2.39
N GLY A 74 27.45 -0.25 1.21
CA GLY A 74 28.44 -1.08 0.55
C GLY A 74 27.87 -2.16 -0.36
N THR A 75 26.54 -2.27 -0.51
CA THR A 75 25.89 -3.22 -1.42
C THR A 75 26.31 -2.93 -2.87
N ASN A 76 26.78 -3.97 -3.57
CA ASN A 76 27.13 -3.86 -4.98
C ASN A 76 25.85 -3.90 -5.83
N MET A 77 25.75 -2.95 -6.76
CA MET A 77 24.67 -2.83 -7.71
C MET A 77 25.16 -2.98 -9.13
N GLU A 78 24.34 -3.57 -9.97
CA GLU A 78 24.53 -3.66 -11.40
C GLU A 78 23.21 -3.34 -12.12
N VAL A 79 23.27 -2.44 -13.11
CA VAL A 79 22.16 -2.15 -14.02
C VAL A 79 22.65 -2.24 -15.45
N LYS A 80 21.77 -2.63 -16.36
CA LYS A 80 22.10 -2.85 -17.78
C LYS A 80 21.17 -2.07 -18.70
N ALA A 81 21.71 -1.52 -19.75
CA ALA A 81 20.98 -0.92 -20.86
C ALA A 81 21.38 -1.64 -22.17
N SER A 82 20.41 -2.00 -23.00
CA SER A 82 20.69 -2.70 -24.26
C SER A 82 21.49 -1.82 -25.22
N ALA A 83 22.16 -2.42 -26.20
CA ALA A 83 22.91 -1.73 -27.27
C ALA A 83 22.07 -0.76 -28.13
N TYR A 84 20.76 -0.69 -27.91
CA TYR A 84 19.85 0.26 -28.60
C TYR A 84 19.51 1.48 -27.73
N ILE A 85 20.03 1.55 -26.52
CA ILE A 85 19.74 2.60 -25.53
C ILE A 85 21.06 3.21 -25.09
N ASN A 86 21.19 4.52 -25.27
CA ASN A 86 22.39 5.29 -24.92
C ASN A 86 22.25 6.04 -23.57
N GLU A 87 21.41 5.55 -22.70
CA GLU A 87 21.22 6.08 -21.34
C GLU A 87 21.02 4.96 -20.32
N LEU A 88 21.38 5.23 -19.09
CA LEU A 88 21.26 4.30 -17.97
C LEU A 88 20.99 5.07 -16.68
N GLU A 89 19.93 4.68 -15.95
CA GLU A 89 19.62 5.27 -14.65
C GLU A 89 20.23 4.41 -13.54
N VAL A 90 21.02 5.05 -12.67
CA VAL A 90 21.54 4.45 -11.43
C VAL A 90 20.73 5.01 -10.26
N VAL A 91 20.31 4.13 -9.34
CA VAL A 91 19.33 4.42 -8.30
C VAL A 91 19.77 3.86 -6.95
N GLY A 92 19.06 4.23 -5.87
CA GLY A 92 19.26 3.65 -4.54
C GLY A 92 20.19 4.45 -3.64
N PHE A 93 20.62 5.64 -4.06
CA PHE A 93 21.45 6.49 -3.23
C PHE A 93 20.66 7.13 -2.10
N GLY A 94 21.26 7.21 -0.92
CA GLY A 94 20.65 7.78 0.27
C GLY A 94 20.89 9.28 0.40
N LYS A 95 21.87 9.66 1.24
CA LYS A 95 22.30 11.05 1.42
C LYS A 95 23.15 11.51 0.24
N ALA A 96 23.06 12.81 -0.06
CA ALA A 96 23.86 13.45 -1.08
C ALA A 96 25.36 13.18 -0.86
N ALA A 97 26.00 12.57 -1.82
CA ALA A 97 27.41 12.25 -1.83
C ALA A 97 27.90 12.05 -3.28
N GLU A 98 29.22 12.12 -3.48
CA GLU A 98 29.83 11.74 -4.74
C GLU A 98 30.02 10.22 -4.79
N HIS A 99 29.69 9.60 -5.93
CA HIS A 99 29.86 8.18 -6.17
C HIS A 99 30.50 7.93 -7.51
N ASP A 100 31.36 6.91 -7.59
CA ASP A 100 31.97 6.44 -8.83
C ASP A 100 31.08 5.34 -9.42
N ILE A 101 30.70 5.50 -10.71
CA ILE A 101 29.96 4.53 -11.49
C ILE A 101 30.87 4.00 -12.57
N THR A 102 31.06 2.69 -12.62
CA THR A 102 31.87 2.04 -13.64
C THR A 102 30.98 1.55 -14.78
N LEU A 103 31.20 2.08 -15.98
CA LEU A 103 30.51 1.67 -17.21
C LEU A 103 31.39 0.71 -18.00
N ILE A 104 30.81 -0.39 -18.46
CA ILE A 104 31.47 -1.43 -19.25
C ILE A 104 30.54 -1.82 -20.39
N ALA A 105 31.02 -1.76 -21.64
CA ALA A 105 30.34 -2.32 -22.78
C ALA A 105 30.61 -3.83 -22.86
N VAL A 106 29.59 -4.59 -23.25
CA VAL A 106 29.66 -6.06 -23.34
C VAL A 106 29.08 -6.50 -24.68
N ASP A 107 29.82 -7.31 -25.43
CA ASP A 107 29.40 -7.88 -26.71
C ASP A 107 28.56 -9.17 -26.55
N ARG A 108 28.15 -9.75 -27.69
CA ARG A 108 27.40 -11.02 -27.72
C ARG A 108 28.25 -12.24 -27.38
N SER A 109 29.56 -12.13 -27.45
CA SER A 109 30.54 -13.16 -27.10
C SER A 109 30.84 -13.15 -25.60
N GLY A 110 30.39 -12.12 -24.87
CA GLY A 110 30.62 -11.95 -23.43
C GLY A 110 31.95 -11.23 -23.11
N ASN A 111 32.64 -10.70 -24.14
CA ASN A 111 33.85 -9.89 -23.90
C ASN A 111 33.45 -8.54 -23.34
N GLU A 112 34.27 -8.01 -22.43
CA GLU A 112 34.05 -6.73 -21.73
C GLU A 112 35.07 -5.68 -22.21
N SER A 113 34.60 -4.46 -22.42
CA SER A 113 35.48 -3.32 -22.73
C SER A 113 36.34 -2.93 -21.51
N GLU A 114 37.34 -2.10 -21.74
CA GLU A 114 37.96 -1.34 -20.65
C GLU A 114 36.91 -0.51 -19.90
N PRO A 115 37.02 -0.40 -18.56
CA PRO A 115 36.04 0.34 -17.77
C PRO A 115 36.16 1.85 -17.94
N VAL A 116 35.02 2.55 -17.99
CA VAL A 116 34.93 4.01 -17.92
C VAL A 116 34.30 4.42 -16.61
N VAL A 117 35.02 5.21 -15.81
CA VAL A 117 34.50 5.69 -14.52
C VAL A 117 33.87 7.05 -14.68
N VAL A 118 32.62 7.18 -14.26
CA VAL A 118 31.84 8.42 -14.28
C VAL A 118 31.47 8.81 -12.85
N LYS A 119 31.70 10.07 -12.49
CA LYS A 119 31.33 10.61 -11.19
C LYS A 119 29.91 11.17 -11.24
N ILE A 120 29.10 10.81 -10.25
CA ILE A 120 27.76 11.34 -10.02
C ILE A 120 27.67 11.98 -8.64
N SER A 121 26.73 12.91 -8.45
CA SER A 121 26.47 13.56 -7.15
C SER A 121 24.95 13.70 -6.96
N PRO A 122 24.24 12.57 -6.70
CA PRO A 122 22.81 12.61 -6.46
C PRO A 122 22.45 13.51 -5.27
N ALA A 123 21.32 14.17 -5.35
CA ALA A 123 20.72 14.85 -4.21
C ALA A 123 20.19 13.84 -3.18
N ASP A 124 19.84 14.32 -2.00
CA ASP A 124 19.23 13.51 -0.94
C ASP A 124 18.02 12.71 -1.48
N ASN A 125 17.91 11.46 -1.05
CA ASN A 125 16.76 10.61 -1.35
C ASN A 125 15.46 11.26 -0.86
N PRO A 126 14.36 11.20 -1.64
CA PRO A 126 13.09 11.84 -1.29
C PRO A 126 12.52 11.44 0.09
N ILE A 127 12.87 10.27 0.64
CA ILE A 127 12.40 9.85 1.97
C ILE A 127 12.75 10.85 3.07
N TYR A 128 13.87 11.58 2.96
CA TYR A 128 14.29 12.55 3.95
C TYR A 128 13.41 13.81 3.92
N GLU A 129 13.01 14.29 2.72
CA GLU A 129 12.07 15.41 2.60
C GLU A 129 10.70 15.00 3.13
N ILE A 130 10.19 13.83 2.74
CA ILE A 130 8.91 13.28 3.21
C ILE A 130 8.89 13.23 4.74
N PHE A 131 9.95 12.69 5.34
CA PHE A 131 10.06 12.57 6.79
C PHE A 131 10.11 13.93 7.50
N SER A 132 10.82 14.89 6.95
CA SER A 132 10.96 16.23 7.53
C SER A 132 9.62 16.98 7.58
N GLN A 133 8.76 16.76 6.58
CA GLN A 133 7.44 17.39 6.44
C GLN A 133 6.33 16.58 7.11
N MET A 134 6.59 15.32 7.49
CA MET A 134 5.61 14.45 8.11
C MET A 134 5.13 15.00 9.46
N LYS A 135 3.83 15.19 9.58
CA LYS A 135 3.17 15.54 10.85
C LYS A 135 2.65 14.27 11.50
N VAL A 136 3.00 14.08 12.76
CA VAL A 136 2.53 12.98 13.60
C VAL A 136 1.85 13.58 14.82
N THR A 137 0.63 13.17 15.10
CA THR A 137 -0.21 13.69 16.18
C THR A 137 -0.88 12.55 16.94
N SER A 138 -1.21 12.80 18.20
CA SER A 138 -2.10 11.92 18.95
C SER A 138 -3.48 11.90 18.31
N ASP A 139 -4.08 10.72 18.25
CA ASP A 139 -5.43 10.52 17.73
C ASP A 139 -6.13 9.41 18.53
N PHE A 140 -7.37 9.11 18.20
CA PHE A 140 -8.12 8.02 18.80
C PHE A 140 -7.39 6.68 18.68
N GLY A 141 -7.22 6.00 19.77
CA GLY A 141 -6.59 4.69 19.82
C GLY A 141 -5.08 4.69 19.59
N GLY A 142 -4.45 5.82 19.23
CA GLY A 142 -3.02 5.87 18.92
C GLY A 142 -2.57 7.16 18.24
N LEU A 143 -2.13 7.05 16.98
CA LEU A 143 -1.58 8.16 16.19
C LEU A 143 -2.36 8.39 14.89
N ALA A 144 -2.36 9.65 14.45
CA ALA A 144 -2.59 10.02 13.06
C ALA A 144 -1.32 10.68 12.49
N PHE A 145 -1.00 10.40 11.23
CA PHE A 145 0.10 11.05 10.53
C PHE A 145 -0.22 11.24 9.05
N ASN A 146 0.39 12.25 8.46
CA ASN A 146 0.25 12.55 7.05
C ASN A 146 1.60 12.85 6.43
N TRP A 147 1.69 12.63 5.11
CA TRP A 147 2.91 12.87 4.34
C TRP A 147 2.61 13.40 2.95
N GLU A 148 3.58 14.09 2.37
CA GLU A 148 3.62 14.44 0.96
C GLU A 148 4.83 13.78 0.31
N ASN A 149 4.60 12.99 -0.76
CA ASN A 149 5.59 12.26 -1.54
C ASN A 149 5.54 12.78 -2.99
N LYS A 150 6.18 13.92 -3.24
CA LYS A 150 6.11 14.64 -4.53
C LYS A 150 6.59 13.79 -5.69
N GLU A 151 7.67 13.04 -5.46
CA GLU A 151 8.32 12.18 -6.45
C GLU A 151 7.64 10.82 -6.60
N ARG A 152 6.65 10.52 -5.75
CA ARG A 152 5.91 9.23 -5.75
C ARG A 152 6.82 8.00 -5.66
N VAL A 153 7.90 8.11 -4.91
CA VAL A 153 8.80 6.98 -4.63
C VAL A 153 8.11 5.97 -3.73
N ASP A 154 8.49 4.70 -3.86
CA ASP A 154 8.00 3.66 -2.96
C ASP A 154 8.60 3.84 -1.57
N ILE A 155 7.74 4.03 -0.57
CA ILE A 155 8.14 4.21 0.82
C ILE A 155 7.49 3.17 1.72
N THR A 156 8.19 2.80 2.77
CA THR A 156 7.67 2.08 3.92
C THR A 156 7.75 2.96 5.15
N ILE A 157 6.60 3.27 5.76
CA ILE A 157 6.53 3.98 7.03
C ILE A 157 6.35 2.92 8.11
N THR A 158 7.34 2.74 8.97
CA THR A 158 7.28 1.81 10.09
C THR A 158 7.00 2.58 11.37
N VAL A 159 5.94 2.18 12.07
CA VAL A 159 5.61 2.71 13.40
C VAL A 159 5.88 1.63 14.43
N THR A 160 6.64 1.97 15.45
CA THR A 160 6.94 1.09 16.58
C THR A 160 6.44 1.67 17.90
N THR A 161 6.15 0.82 18.86
CA THR A 161 5.70 1.19 20.22
C THR A 161 6.16 0.12 21.22
N PRO A 162 6.32 0.42 22.51
CA PRO A 162 6.67 -0.58 23.50
C PRO A 162 5.60 -1.65 23.66
N ASP A 163 6.02 -2.91 23.82
CA ASP A 163 5.21 -4.01 24.32
C ASP A 163 5.03 -3.94 25.85
N GLU A 164 4.47 -4.98 26.44
CA GLU A 164 4.28 -5.10 27.88
C GLU A 164 5.58 -5.19 28.69
N HIS A 165 6.70 -5.52 28.03
CA HIS A 165 8.03 -5.60 28.62
C HIS A 165 8.87 -4.35 28.35
N GLY A 166 8.32 -3.34 27.67
CA GLY A 166 9.00 -2.10 27.30
C GLY A 166 9.89 -2.22 26.06
N GLN A 167 9.87 -3.35 25.34
CA GLN A 167 10.62 -3.53 24.11
C GLN A 167 9.88 -2.88 22.93
N MET A 168 10.59 -2.12 22.11
CA MET A 168 10.00 -1.51 20.91
C MET A 168 9.69 -2.58 19.87
N ILE A 169 8.41 -2.77 19.58
CA ILE A 169 7.89 -3.69 18.57
C ILE A 169 7.21 -2.91 17.44
N THR A 170 7.16 -3.50 16.26
CA THR A 170 6.43 -2.91 15.14
C THR A 170 4.92 -2.96 15.41
N ALA A 171 4.33 -1.77 15.55
CA ALA A 171 2.89 -1.64 15.63
C ALA A 171 2.25 -1.87 14.26
N GLN A 172 2.80 -1.21 13.21
CA GLN A 172 2.30 -1.34 11.84
C GLN A 172 3.30 -0.81 10.82
N ASN A 173 3.26 -1.39 9.62
CA ASN A 173 3.93 -0.88 8.43
C ASN A 173 2.90 -0.33 7.43
N PHE A 174 3.24 0.80 6.79
CA PHE A 174 2.45 1.40 5.72
C PHE A 174 3.31 1.48 4.46
N TYR A 175 2.83 0.89 3.39
CA TYR A 175 3.50 0.90 2.08
C TYR A 175 2.76 1.86 1.16
N SER A 176 3.45 2.80 0.55
CA SER A 176 2.81 3.80 -0.29
C SER A 176 3.76 4.42 -1.31
N ASN A 177 3.21 4.76 -2.48
CA ASN A 177 3.79 5.68 -3.45
C ASN A 177 2.81 6.81 -3.79
N SER A 178 1.80 7.02 -2.96
CA SER A 178 0.81 8.08 -3.15
C SER A 178 1.44 9.45 -2.91
N LYS A 179 1.12 10.42 -3.76
CA LYS A 179 1.63 11.79 -3.64
C LYS A 179 1.27 12.43 -2.30
N ILE A 180 0.05 12.18 -1.83
CA ILE A 180 -0.44 12.63 -0.52
C ILE A 180 -1.01 11.39 0.16
N GLY A 181 -0.68 11.19 1.42
CA GLY A 181 -1.20 10.07 2.19
C GLY A 181 -1.42 10.43 3.65
N GLN A 182 -2.19 9.58 4.30
CA GLN A 182 -2.43 9.61 5.74
C GLN A 182 -2.47 8.19 6.29
N GLY A 183 -2.04 8.04 7.54
CA GLY A 183 -2.06 6.77 8.26
C GLY A 183 -2.59 6.95 9.67
N TYR A 184 -3.12 5.87 10.21
CA TYR A 184 -3.65 5.82 11.56
C TYR A 184 -3.15 4.56 12.27
N ILE A 185 -2.68 4.74 13.48
CA ILE A 185 -2.41 3.65 14.43
C ILE A 185 -3.56 3.59 15.41
N ARG A 186 -4.12 2.42 15.63
CA ARG A 186 -5.27 2.17 16.50
C ARG A 186 -5.00 1.00 17.45
N GLY A 187 -5.75 0.95 18.56
CA GLY A 187 -5.67 -0.17 19.50
C GLY A 187 -4.57 -0.06 20.55
N TYR A 188 -3.99 1.10 20.71
CA TYR A 188 -2.91 1.38 21.66
C TYR A 188 -3.29 2.40 22.74
N SER A 189 -4.58 2.75 22.88
CA SER A 189 -5.05 3.62 23.94
C SER A 189 -5.59 2.81 25.14
N THR A 190 -5.44 3.37 26.32
CA THR A 190 -6.01 2.91 27.58
C THR A 190 -6.76 4.06 28.23
N GLU A 191 -7.49 3.81 29.31
CA GLU A 191 -8.18 4.86 30.08
C GLU A 191 -7.24 5.96 30.59
N THR A 192 -5.96 5.64 30.80
CA THR A 192 -4.93 6.59 31.29
C THR A 192 -4.05 7.17 30.19
N SER A 193 -4.20 6.73 28.93
CA SER A 193 -3.28 7.13 27.84
C SER A 193 -3.33 8.62 27.50
N GLU A 194 -4.43 9.32 27.81
CA GLU A 194 -4.54 10.77 27.61
C GLU A 194 -3.73 11.59 28.66
N THR A 195 -3.34 10.96 29.76
CA THR A 195 -2.58 11.58 30.85
C THR A 195 -1.16 11.04 30.98
N GLU A 196 -0.98 9.72 30.87
CA GLU A 196 0.32 9.05 30.99
C GLU A 196 1.09 9.04 29.69
N GLY A 197 0.36 9.06 28.57
CA GLY A 197 0.95 8.97 27.24
C GLY A 197 1.42 7.57 26.87
N ARG A 198 1.81 7.42 25.59
CA ARG A 198 2.45 6.22 25.05
C ARG A 198 3.55 6.62 24.10
N ARG A 199 4.69 5.97 24.20
CA ARG A 199 5.83 6.19 23.32
C ARG A 199 5.59 5.55 21.97
N PHE A 200 5.83 6.32 20.90
CA PHE A 200 5.84 5.81 19.53
C PHE A 200 7.09 6.33 18.81
N ALA A 201 7.62 5.50 17.94
CA ALA A 201 8.69 5.90 17.06
C ALA A 201 8.30 5.62 15.59
N VAL A 202 8.63 6.57 14.71
CA VAL A 202 8.30 6.50 13.29
C VAL A 202 9.58 6.62 12.49
N VAL A 203 9.76 5.76 11.50
CA VAL A 203 10.86 5.78 10.53
C VAL A 203 10.30 5.57 9.14
N ILE A 204 10.91 6.21 8.14
CA ILE A 204 10.63 5.95 6.72
C ILE A 204 11.84 5.26 6.11
N SER A 205 11.59 4.24 5.32
CA SER A 205 12.59 3.55 4.50
C SER A 205 12.13 3.41 3.05
N ASP A 206 13.10 3.25 2.15
CA ASP A 206 12.86 2.79 0.79
C ASP A 206 13.21 1.31 0.64
N HIS A 207 13.05 0.76 -0.55
CA HIS A 207 13.38 -0.64 -0.84
C HIS A 207 14.88 -0.90 -1.06
N TRP A 208 15.71 0.17 -1.11
CA TRP A 208 17.17 0.08 -1.21
C TRP A 208 17.87 0.02 0.14
N GLY A 209 17.10 0.02 1.23
CA GLY A 209 17.66 0.00 2.60
C GLY A 209 17.98 1.38 3.17
N ASN A 210 17.74 2.48 2.43
CA ASN A 210 17.87 3.81 3.00
C ASN A 210 16.81 4.04 4.06
N GLN A 211 17.19 4.68 5.16
CA GLN A 211 16.31 4.98 6.27
C GLN A 211 16.50 6.41 6.75
N THR A 212 15.42 7.00 7.24
CA THR A 212 15.45 8.30 7.92
C THR A 212 15.94 8.15 9.35
N ALA A 213 16.19 9.28 10.02
CA ALA A 213 16.26 9.29 11.47
C ALA A 213 14.93 8.80 12.08
N ILE A 214 14.96 8.36 13.34
CA ILE A 214 13.78 7.92 14.07
C ILE A 214 13.13 9.13 14.74
N LYS A 215 11.85 9.39 14.42
CA LYS A 215 11.03 10.35 15.15
C LYS A 215 10.39 9.64 16.33
N ASP A 216 11.03 9.72 17.47
CA ASP A 216 10.63 9.05 18.71
C ASP A 216 10.09 10.08 19.71
N SER A 217 8.87 9.87 20.21
CA SER A 217 8.23 10.82 21.11
C SER A 217 7.16 10.15 21.97
N LEU A 218 6.80 10.81 23.06
CA LEU A 218 5.64 10.49 23.88
C LEU A 218 4.42 11.18 23.26
N TYR A 219 3.38 10.40 23.01
CA TYR A 219 2.09 10.85 22.51
C TYR A 219 1.00 10.52 23.51
N PHE A 220 -0.13 11.20 23.42
CA PHE A 220 -1.27 11.06 24.32
C PHE A 220 -2.50 10.57 23.55
N PRO A 221 -2.58 9.27 23.23
CA PRO A 221 -3.70 8.71 22.49
C PRO A 221 -5.03 8.96 23.17
N ILE A 222 -6.02 9.41 22.42
CA ILE A 222 -7.39 9.54 22.93
C ILE A 222 -7.94 8.15 23.17
N TYR A 223 -8.48 7.89 24.34
CA TYR A 223 -9.07 6.59 24.67
C TYR A 223 -10.19 6.23 23.70
N GLU A 224 -10.07 5.06 23.09
CA GLU A 224 -11.03 4.56 22.10
C GLU A 224 -11.62 3.23 22.58
N THR A 225 -12.93 3.20 22.75
CA THR A 225 -13.69 1.99 23.07
C THR A 225 -14.95 1.90 22.21
N GLU A 226 -15.47 0.70 22.03
CA GLU A 226 -16.75 0.51 21.35
C GLU A 226 -17.89 1.01 22.23
N ILE A 227 -18.75 1.83 21.66
CA ILE A 227 -19.91 2.36 22.36
C ILE A 227 -20.97 1.26 22.46
N SER A 228 -21.36 0.89 23.68
CA SER A 228 -22.46 -0.04 23.88
C SER A 228 -23.77 0.47 23.26
N SER A 229 -24.42 -0.39 22.52
CA SER A 229 -25.70 -0.09 21.85
C SER A 229 -26.94 -0.17 22.75
N ASP A 230 -26.76 -0.37 24.04
CA ASP A 230 -27.83 -0.51 25.06
C ASP A 230 -28.82 0.66 25.13
N ARG A 231 -28.35 1.86 24.73
CA ARG A 231 -29.15 3.10 24.72
C ARG A 231 -29.53 3.56 23.32
N TYR A 232 -29.17 2.80 22.29
CA TYR A 232 -29.48 3.19 20.94
C TYR A 232 -30.98 3.13 20.68
N ALA A 233 -31.50 4.14 20.04
CA ALA A 233 -32.90 4.23 19.67
C ALA A 233 -33.07 4.76 18.24
N LYS A 234 -34.17 4.34 17.62
CA LYS A 234 -34.62 4.92 16.37
C LYS A 234 -34.87 6.41 16.56
N TYR A 235 -34.38 7.19 15.63
CA TYR A 235 -34.64 8.62 15.55
C TYR A 235 -35.23 8.98 14.18
N ILE A 236 -36.39 9.60 14.15
CA ILE A 236 -36.98 10.09 12.92
C ILE A 236 -36.51 11.52 12.70
N ILE A 237 -35.70 11.70 11.65
CA ILE A 237 -35.14 12.98 11.30
C ILE A 237 -36.28 13.93 10.86
N PRO A 238 -36.47 15.09 11.51
CA PRO A 238 -37.51 16.04 11.12
C PRO A 238 -37.41 16.41 9.64
N GLY A 239 -38.55 16.39 8.95
CA GLY A 239 -38.65 16.71 7.52
C GLY A 239 -38.37 15.55 6.55
N TYR A 240 -37.84 14.39 7.04
CA TYR A 240 -37.46 13.27 6.15
C TYR A 240 -38.35 12.04 6.24
N GLY A 241 -39.26 11.98 7.22
CA GLY A 241 -40.18 10.88 7.41
C GLY A 241 -39.51 9.58 7.89
N ASP A 242 -40.37 8.59 8.15
CA ASP A 242 -39.93 7.27 8.62
C ASP A 242 -39.65 6.32 7.45
N PRO A 243 -38.43 5.81 7.29
CA PRO A 243 -38.14 4.80 6.27
C PRO A 243 -38.80 3.45 6.56
N GLY A 244 -39.41 3.27 7.74
CA GLY A 244 -40.16 2.08 8.11
C GLY A 244 -39.33 0.82 8.15
N ARG A 245 -40.00 -0.32 8.10
CA ARG A 245 -39.38 -1.65 8.02
C ARG A 245 -40.08 -2.50 6.97
N TYR A 246 -39.35 -3.43 6.38
CA TYR A 246 -39.92 -4.39 5.41
C TYR A 246 -40.91 -5.35 6.09
N ASN A 247 -40.51 -5.93 7.20
CA ASN A 247 -41.32 -6.83 8.03
C ASN A 247 -40.81 -6.81 9.51
N SER A 248 -41.47 -7.56 10.37
CA SER A 248 -41.14 -7.60 11.80
C SER A 248 -39.77 -8.15 12.10
N SER A 249 -39.21 -9.00 11.24
CA SER A 249 -37.87 -9.58 11.44
C SER A 249 -36.72 -8.67 10.92
N SER A 250 -37.03 -7.56 10.26
CA SER A 250 -36.07 -6.62 9.68
C SER A 250 -36.18 -5.23 10.31
N ASP A 251 -36.41 -5.17 11.62
CA ASP A 251 -36.67 -3.94 12.36
C ASP A 251 -35.39 -3.21 12.79
N TRP A 252 -35.55 -1.97 13.22
CA TRP A 252 -34.51 -1.03 13.61
C TRP A 252 -33.40 -1.58 14.51
N PRO A 253 -33.69 -2.35 15.59
CA PRO A 253 -32.64 -2.92 16.43
C PRO A 253 -31.59 -3.77 15.68
N LYS A 254 -31.94 -4.26 14.49
CA LYS A 254 -31.03 -5.01 13.64
C LYS A 254 -29.88 -4.15 13.04
N LEU A 255 -30.00 -2.81 13.09
CA LEU A 255 -28.92 -1.91 12.70
C LEU A 255 -27.73 -1.95 13.67
N TRP A 256 -27.97 -2.28 14.95
CA TRP A 256 -26.96 -2.15 16.01
C TRP A 256 -26.94 -3.30 17.04
N ASN A 257 -27.48 -4.46 16.67
CA ASN A 257 -27.54 -5.62 17.58
C ASN A 257 -26.21 -6.41 17.70
N GLY A 258 -25.16 -5.96 17.00
CA GLY A 258 -23.87 -6.64 16.99
C GLY A 258 -23.80 -7.94 16.20
N SER A 259 -24.90 -8.33 15.53
CA SER A 259 -24.96 -9.53 14.70
C SER A 259 -24.85 -9.17 13.21
N TRP A 260 -24.07 -9.94 12.49
CA TRP A 260 -23.83 -9.73 11.05
C TRP A 260 -23.48 -11.04 10.35
N GLY A 261 -23.52 -11.04 9.03
CA GLY A 261 -23.11 -12.19 8.23
C GLY A 261 -24.19 -13.25 8.03
N THR A 262 -25.43 -12.99 8.45
CA THR A 262 -26.59 -13.88 8.18
C THR A 262 -27.62 -13.22 7.28
N ASN A 263 -28.46 -14.03 6.66
CA ASN A 263 -29.50 -13.52 5.77
C ASN A 263 -30.68 -12.84 6.51
N ASN A 264 -30.90 -13.17 7.78
CA ASN A 264 -32.06 -12.74 8.54
C ASN A 264 -31.75 -11.70 9.64
N ASP A 265 -30.48 -11.30 9.78
CA ASP A 265 -30.06 -10.39 10.83
C ASP A 265 -29.60 -9.05 10.25
N HIS A 266 -30.53 -8.31 9.66
CA HIS A 266 -30.29 -7.02 9.04
C HIS A 266 -31.55 -6.16 9.14
N TYR A 267 -31.35 -4.86 9.19
CA TYR A 267 -32.42 -3.91 8.99
C TYR A 267 -32.75 -3.79 7.50
N HIS A 268 -34.04 -3.68 7.18
CA HIS A 268 -34.50 -3.44 5.82
C HIS A 268 -35.64 -2.42 5.84
N THR A 269 -35.51 -1.35 5.07
CA THR A 269 -36.56 -0.33 4.93
C THR A 269 -37.80 -0.91 4.28
N LYS A 270 -38.93 -0.23 4.39
CA LYS A 270 -40.12 -0.55 3.58
C LYS A 270 -39.77 -0.44 2.09
N VAL A 271 -40.52 -1.18 1.25
CA VAL A 271 -40.37 -1.12 -0.20
C VAL A 271 -40.88 0.20 -0.77
N GLY A 272 -40.44 0.57 -1.98
CA GLY A 272 -40.90 1.73 -2.72
C GLY A 272 -40.37 3.08 -2.27
N LEU A 273 -39.30 3.09 -1.43
CA LEU A 273 -38.65 4.35 -1.10
C LEU A 273 -37.71 4.81 -2.22
N SER A 274 -37.74 6.12 -2.47
CA SER A 274 -36.75 6.77 -3.36
C SER A 274 -35.47 7.07 -2.63
N SER A 275 -34.34 6.97 -3.32
CA SER A 275 -33.03 7.43 -2.83
C SER A 275 -32.94 8.97 -2.91
N PRO A 276 -32.28 9.66 -1.98
CA PRO A 276 -31.57 9.11 -0.81
C PRO A 276 -32.52 8.69 0.33
N ILE A 277 -32.15 7.62 1.04
CA ILE A 277 -32.88 7.17 2.22
C ILE A 277 -32.12 7.66 3.46
N ASN A 278 -32.84 8.34 4.37
CA ASN A 278 -32.26 8.89 5.59
C ASN A 278 -32.59 7.99 6.79
N LEU A 279 -31.56 7.59 7.51
CA LEU A 279 -31.64 6.80 8.74
C LEU A 279 -31.12 7.62 9.90
N GLY A 280 -31.96 7.87 10.91
CA GLY A 280 -31.56 8.55 12.13
C GLY A 280 -31.43 7.59 13.30
N MET A 281 -30.37 7.75 14.07
CA MET A 281 -30.10 6.95 15.26
C MET A 281 -29.73 7.88 16.41
N ASN A 282 -30.42 7.76 17.53
CA ASN A 282 -30.03 8.40 18.78
C ASN A 282 -29.13 7.44 19.57
N LEU A 283 -27.91 7.87 19.89
CA LEU A 283 -26.94 7.09 20.65
C LEU A 283 -27.27 7.06 22.16
N GLY A 284 -28.25 7.85 22.63
CA GLY A 284 -28.66 7.93 24.04
C GLY A 284 -27.61 8.55 24.96
N ARG A 285 -26.54 9.08 24.40
CA ARG A 285 -25.44 9.74 25.14
C ARG A 285 -24.65 10.68 24.23
N LEU A 286 -24.04 11.68 24.82
CA LEU A 286 -23.10 12.56 24.13
C LEU A 286 -21.74 11.87 24.08
N VAL A 287 -21.18 11.74 22.88
CA VAL A 287 -19.91 11.03 22.63
C VAL A 287 -19.10 11.75 21.56
N LYS A 288 -17.79 11.61 21.65
CA LYS A 288 -16.87 11.97 20.58
C LYS A 288 -16.62 10.71 19.74
N LEU A 289 -17.05 10.75 18.47
CA LEU A 289 -16.95 9.59 17.58
C LEU A 289 -15.60 9.59 16.85
N SER A 290 -14.99 8.43 16.75
CA SER A 290 -13.76 8.19 15.97
C SER A 290 -14.07 7.52 14.63
N ARG A 291 -14.91 6.50 14.65
CA ARG A 291 -15.22 5.69 13.47
C ARG A 291 -16.57 4.99 13.61
N ILE A 292 -17.10 4.57 12.45
CA ILE A 292 -18.27 3.73 12.32
C ILE A 292 -17.86 2.45 11.61
N LYS A 293 -18.23 1.29 12.18
CA LYS A 293 -18.15 0.00 11.50
C LYS A 293 -19.48 -0.27 10.81
N TYR A 294 -19.44 -0.49 9.51
CA TYR A 294 -20.61 -0.82 8.72
C TYR A 294 -20.47 -2.23 8.13
N TYR A 295 -21.40 -3.09 8.41
CA TYR A 295 -21.46 -4.46 7.92
C TYR A 295 -22.59 -4.59 6.88
N GLN A 296 -22.25 -5.01 5.68
CA GLN A 296 -23.22 -5.27 4.65
C GLN A 296 -23.97 -6.58 4.91
N ARG A 297 -25.22 -6.64 4.48
CA ARG A 297 -25.96 -7.91 4.37
C ARG A 297 -25.21 -8.84 3.43
N SER A 298 -24.86 -10.05 3.88
CA SER A 298 -24.03 -10.99 3.12
C SER A 298 -24.80 -12.15 2.48
N GLY A 299 -26.01 -12.46 2.93
CA GLY A 299 -26.84 -13.56 2.42
C GLY A 299 -26.49 -14.95 2.97
N GLY A 300 -27.30 -15.97 2.58
CA GLY A 300 -27.19 -17.34 3.11
C GLY A 300 -25.89 -18.05 2.82
N SER A 301 -25.21 -17.74 1.72
CA SER A 301 -23.85 -18.21 1.40
C SER A 301 -22.85 -17.06 1.51
N LYS A 302 -22.74 -16.48 2.65
CA LYS A 302 -21.89 -15.37 3.16
C LYS A 302 -21.53 -14.21 2.19
N TRP A 303 -21.56 -14.40 0.87
CA TRP A 303 -21.08 -13.43 -0.12
C TRP A 303 -22.10 -13.03 -1.18
N GLN A 304 -23.26 -13.71 -1.22
CA GLN A 304 -24.22 -13.61 -2.30
C GLN A 304 -24.85 -12.21 -2.49
N TYR A 305 -24.97 -11.45 -1.40
CA TYR A 305 -25.63 -10.14 -1.43
C TYR A 305 -24.70 -8.95 -1.20
N LEU A 306 -23.40 -9.19 -1.08
CA LEU A 306 -22.44 -8.10 -0.97
C LEU A 306 -22.54 -7.19 -2.21
N TYR A 307 -22.55 -5.90 -1.97
CA TYR A 307 -22.69 -4.85 -3.00
C TYR A 307 -23.96 -4.91 -3.84
N ALA A 308 -24.94 -5.68 -3.42
CA ALA A 308 -26.20 -5.91 -4.11
C ALA A 308 -27.40 -5.87 -3.12
N HIS A 309 -28.60 -6.16 -3.61
CA HIS A 309 -29.82 -6.36 -2.81
C HIS A 309 -30.12 -5.23 -1.81
N GLY A 310 -29.91 -3.98 -2.19
CA GLY A 310 -30.23 -2.81 -1.37
C GLY A 310 -29.18 -2.45 -0.33
N ASN A 311 -28.02 -3.13 -0.33
CA ASN A 311 -26.88 -2.65 0.46
C ASN A 311 -26.44 -1.26 -0.02
N PRO A 312 -26.27 -0.26 0.86
CA PRO A 312 -25.84 1.08 0.46
C PRO A 312 -24.45 1.02 -0.19
N LYS A 313 -24.37 1.60 -1.38
CA LYS A 313 -23.13 1.78 -2.14
C LYS A 313 -22.39 3.04 -1.72
N ARG A 314 -23.13 4.09 -1.39
CA ARG A 314 -22.63 5.40 -0.95
C ARG A 314 -23.50 5.91 0.17
N PHE A 315 -22.90 6.47 1.19
CA PHE A 315 -23.62 7.14 2.25
C PHE A 315 -22.81 8.31 2.81
N ARG A 316 -23.49 9.19 3.50
CA ARG A 316 -22.92 10.30 4.25
C ARG A 316 -23.37 10.17 5.68
N VAL A 317 -22.54 10.64 6.61
CA VAL A 317 -22.85 10.65 8.04
C VAL A 317 -22.88 12.08 8.53
N TRP A 318 -23.91 12.40 9.30
CA TRP A 318 -24.04 13.64 10.02
C TRP A 318 -24.21 13.34 11.50
N GLY A 319 -23.77 14.25 12.36
CA GLY A 319 -23.92 14.14 13.80
C GLY A 319 -24.40 15.46 14.39
N THR A 320 -25.23 15.35 15.43
CA THR A 320 -25.64 16.49 16.24
C THR A 320 -25.59 16.14 17.72
N PRO A 321 -25.20 17.06 18.60
CA PRO A 321 -25.18 16.84 20.03
C PRO A 321 -26.59 16.84 20.69
N THR A 322 -27.62 17.22 19.96
CA THR A 322 -28.97 17.32 20.47
C THR A 322 -29.99 16.69 19.53
N THR A 323 -31.12 16.23 20.06
CA THR A 323 -32.31 15.78 19.32
C THR A 323 -33.46 16.79 19.36
N ASP A 324 -33.33 17.87 20.16
CA ASP A 324 -34.42 18.80 20.42
C ASP A 324 -34.46 19.91 19.37
N GLY A 325 -35.47 19.85 18.50
CA GLY A 325 -35.86 20.96 17.63
C GLY A 325 -34.85 21.39 16.58
N VAL A 326 -33.78 20.65 16.38
CA VAL A 326 -32.74 21.03 15.44
C VAL A 326 -33.14 20.65 14.01
N GLN A 327 -33.28 21.65 13.17
CA GLN A 327 -33.24 21.46 11.75
C GLN A 327 -31.79 21.10 11.41
N LEU A 328 -31.53 19.81 11.09
CA LEU A 328 -30.21 19.35 10.69
C LEU A 328 -29.83 20.09 9.41
N ASP A 329 -28.79 20.90 9.48
CA ASP A 329 -28.12 21.37 8.28
C ASP A 329 -27.30 20.17 7.73
N ILE A 330 -27.87 19.50 6.73
CA ILE A 330 -27.26 18.32 6.09
C ILE A 330 -26.38 18.71 4.90
N THR A 331 -26.07 19.99 4.71
CA THR A 331 -25.18 20.47 3.65
C THR A 331 -23.75 20.03 3.86
N GLU A 332 -23.31 20.01 5.12
CA GLU A 332 -21.92 19.67 5.52
C GLU A 332 -21.87 18.37 6.33
N PRO A 333 -21.65 17.22 5.67
CA PRO A 333 -21.52 15.94 6.36
C PRO A 333 -20.23 15.85 7.18
N VAL A 334 -20.28 15.25 8.38
CA VAL A 334 -19.07 14.96 9.18
C VAL A 334 -18.23 13.84 8.58
N SER A 335 -18.81 13.02 7.71
CA SER A 335 -18.09 11.97 6.99
C SER A 335 -18.77 11.64 5.68
N TYR A 336 -17.97 11.40 4.65
CA TYR A 336 -18.41 10.90 3.36
C TYR A 336 -17.73 9.56 3.07
N THR A 337 -18.52 8.52 2.82
CA THR A 337 -18.03 7.18 2.52
C THR A 337 -18.56 6.68 1.18
N HIS A 338 -17.63 6.16 0.36
CA HIS A 338 -17.92 5.43 -0.87
C HIS A 338 -17.34 4.03 -0.75
N LEU A 339 -18.20 3.04 -0.55
CA LEU A 339 -17.77 1.64 -0.45
C LEU A 339 -17.43 1.07 -1.83
N ARG A 340 -16.23 0.54 -1.96
CA ARG A 340 -15.76 -0.20 -3.13
C ARG A 340 -15.68 -1.69 -2.80
N ALA A 341 -15.67 -2.55 -3.85
CA ALA A 341 -15.67 -4.00 -3.70
C ALA A 341 -14.49 -4.56 -2.90
N HIS A 342 -13.40 -3.81 -2.74
CA HIS A 342 -12.18 -4.23 -2.04
C HIS A 342 -12.01 -3.61 -0.63
N GLU A 343 -12.97 -2.82 -0.15
CA GLU A 343 -12.87 -2.13 1.15
C GLU A 343 -13.54 -2.86 2.30
N THR A 344 -14.06 -4.05 2.07
CA THR A 344 -14.46 -4.96 3.14
C THR A 344 -13.27 -5.80 3.56
N SER A 345 -12.36 -5.23 4.32
CA SER A 345 -11.45 -6.07 5.09
C SER A 345 -12.27 -6.87 6.09
N ALA A 346 -12.44 -8.14 5.80
CA ALA A 346 -12.83 -9.11 6.78
C ALA A 346 -11.67 -9.23 7.78
N HIS A 347 -11.90 -8.87 9.00
CA HIS A 347 -11.12 -9.30 10.15
C HIS A 347 -11.94 -10.26 10.98
#